data_242262c757decdc772982ed00951c770
#
_entry.id   242262c757decdc772982ed00951c770
#
_cell.length_a   1.000
_cell.length_b   1.000
_cell.length_c   1.000
_cell.angle_alpha   90.00
_cell.angle_beta   90.00
_cell.angle_gamma   90.00
#
_symmetry.space_group_name_H-M   'P 1'
#
loop_
_entity.id
_entity.type
_entity.pdbx_description
1 polymer ?
#
loop_
_entity_poly.entity_id
_entity_poly.type
_entity_poly.pdbx_seq_one_letter_code
_entity_poly.pdbx_strand_id
1 'polypeptide(L)'
;REQQMGSLLKNPRVWALIVFGGLQSLLFYTAITWLPTLGQLAGLSNDATGFLASIFSFISLPLAMTIPSLTTRLSAKKRLGMIALFSAIGMVGLGMLLVKTDSFVYWLILNLLIGMSVSALFPYLMVTFSLKTSTPEQTAQLSGLAQTGGYILAAFGPSLFGYSFDLFHSWTPAILILIGLAAIVTLTLFYIEKFDKI
;
A
#
# COMPACT_ATOMS: atom_id res chain seq x y z
N ARG A 1 23.04 2.70 20.80
CA ARG A 1 22.12 2.11 19.80
C ARG A 1 20.80 1.66 20.43
N GLU A 2 20.83 0.88 21.53
CA GLU A 2 19.61 0.36 22.18
C GLU A 2 18.73 1.47 22.78
N GLN A 3 19.34 2.51 23.37
CA GLN A 3 18.61 3.64 23.94
C GLN A 3 17.89 4.47 22.86
N GLN A 4 18.50 4.61 21.67
CA GLN A 4 17.89 5.32 20.55
C GLN A 4 16.71 4.53 19.96
N MET A 5 16.85 3.22 19.84
CA MET A 5 15.74 2.34 19.40
C MET A 5 14.58 2.37 20.38
N GLY A 6 14.84 2.30 21.68
CA GLY A 6 13.81 2.41 22.70
C GLY A 6 13.07 3.75 22.70
N SER A 7 13.79 4.84 22.38
CA SER A 7 13.20 6.18 22.22
C SER A 7 12.29 6.24 20.99
N LEU A 8 12.71 5.67 19.87
CA LEU A 8 11.89 5.62 18.65
C LEU A 8 10.59 4.84 18.86
N LEU A 9 10.66 3.70 19.55
CA LEU A 9 9.48 2.86 19.82
C LEU A 9 8.45 3.55 20.73
N LYS A 10 8.83 4.56 21.48
CA LYS A 10 7.93 5.36 22.32
C LYS A 10 7.28 6.52 21.58
N ASN A 11 7.74 6.82 20.37
CA ASN A 11 7.25 7.95 19.59
C ASN A 11 6.06 7.56 18.73
N PRO A 12 4.87 8.16 18.92
CA PRO A 12 3.69 7.84 18.11
C PRO A 12 3.87 8.15 16.62
N ARG A 13 4.75 9.12 16.28
CA ARG A 13 5.06 9.44 14.87
C ARG A 13 5.78 8.30 14.17
N VAL A 14 6.66 7.61 14.88
CA VAL A 14 7.33 6.39 14.39
C VAL A 14 6.31 5.28 14.14
N TRP A 15 5.37 5.09 15.04
CA TRP A 15 4.31 4.08 14.88
C TRP A 15 3.40 4.38 13.69
N ALA A 16 3.11 5.65 13.41
CA ALA A 16 2.36 6.02 12.21
C ALA A 16 3.08 5.59 10.93
N LEU A 17 4.40 5.75 10.87
CA LEU A 17 5.21 5.31 9.73
C LEU A 17 5.27 3.78 9.62
N ILE A 18 5.36 3.07 10.75
CA ILE A 18 5.32 1.61 10.80
C ILE A 18 3.95 1.10 10.27
N VAL A 19 2.86 1.66 10.75
CA VAL A 19 1.51 1.26 10.35
C VAL A 19 1.28 1.57 8.87
N PHE A 20 1.66 2.76 8.41
CA PHE A 20 1.54 3.12 6.99
C PHE A 20 2.29 2.12 6.10
N GLY A 21 3.56 1.88 6.41
CA GLY A 21 4.40 0.96 5.64
C GLY A 21 3.90 -0.49 5.68
N GLY A 22 3.47 -0.94 6.85
CA GLY A 22 2.96 -2.30 7.04
C GLY A 22 1.66 -2.55 6.30
N LEU A 23 0.71 -1.64 6.41
CA LEU A 23 -0.57 -1.78 5.71
C LEU A 23 -0.43 -1.60 4.20
N GLN A 24 0.41 -0.68 3.75
CA GLN A 24 0.72 -0.51 2.33
C GLN A 24 1.33 -1.79 1.75
N SER A 25 2.30 -2.39 2.44
CA SER A 25 2.92 -3.64 2.01
C SER A 25 1.93 -4.81 2.04
N LEU A 26 1.09 -4.89 3.06
CA LEU A 26 0.02 -5.89 3.15
C LEU A 26 -0.91 -5.79 1.94
N LEU A 27 -1.36 -4.60 1.60
CA LEU A 27 -2.22 -4.36 0.43
C LEU A 27 -1.52 -4.76 -0.86
N PHE A 28 -0.24 -4.41 -1.03
CA PHE A 28 0.54 -4.76 -2.20
C PHE A 28 0.67 -6.27 -2.37
N TYR A 29 1.14 -6.97 -1.34
CA TYR A 29 1.38 -8.41 -1.43
C TYR A 29 0.08 -9.21 -1.54
N THR A 30 -0.98 -8.77 -0.88
CA THR A 30 -2.31 -9.39 -1.01
C THR A 30 -2.85 -9.22 -2.43
N ALA A 31 -2.74 -8.03 -3.00
CA ALA A 31 -3.20 -7.74 -4.36
C ALA A 31 -2.43 -8.57 -5.40
N ILE A 32 -1.10 -8.56 -5.33
CA ILE A 32 -0.27 -9.28 -6.32
C ILE A 32 -0.50 -10.80 -6.24
N THR A 33 -0.81 -11.31 -5.05
CA THR A 33 -1.07 -12.74 -4.84
C THR A 33 -2.46 -13.16 -5.34
N TRP A 34 -3.49 -12.36 -5.04
CA TRP A 34 -4.89 -12.81 -5.20
C TRP A 34 -5.62 -12.23 -6.40
N LEU A 35 -5.20 -11.09 -6.98
CA LEU A 35 -5.89 -10.52 -8.14
C LEU A 35 -5.96 -11.49 -9.33
N PRO A 36 -4.88 -12.21 -9.71
CA PRO A 36 -4.99 -13.20 -10.78
C PRO A 36 -6.00 -14.30 -10.48
N THR A 37 -6.01 -14.84 -9.28
CA THR A 37 -6.96 -15.88 -8.86
C THR A 37 -8.39 -15.37 -8.89
N LEU A 38 -8.66 -14.19 -8.38
CA LEU A 38 -9.98 -13.57 -8.40
C LEU A 38 -10.47 -13.34 -9.84
N GLY A 39 -9.55 -12.92 -10.73
CA GLY A 39 -9.86 -12.76 -12.16
C GLY A 39 -10.25 -14.06 -12.83
N GLN A 40 -9.54 -15.14 -12.53
CA GLN A 40 -9.87 -16.48 -13.05
C GLN A 40 -11.22 -16.96 -12.53
N LEU A 41 -11.50 -16.76 -11.25
CA LEU A 41 -12.79 -17.10 -10.65
C LEU A 41 -13.95 -16.27 -11.23
N ALA A 42 -13.66 -15.05 -11.70
CA ALA A 42 -14.65 -14.20 -12.38
C ALA A 42 -14.91 -14.61 -13.83
N GLY A 43 -14.08 -15.50 -14.41
CA GLY A 43 -14.26 -16.02 -15.76
C GLY A 43 -13.20 -15.58 -16.76
N LEU A 44 -12.15 -14.86 -16.33
CA LEU A 44 -11.04 -14.50 -17.22
C LEU A 44 -10.14 -15.69 -17.50
N SER A 45 -9.56 -15.73 -18.70
CA SER A 45 -8.59 -16.76 -19.08
C SER A 45 -7.26 -16.59 -18.33
N ASN A 46 -6.45 -17.66 -18.30
CA ASN A 46 -5.11 -17.60 -17.73
C ASN A 46 -4.21 -16.57 -18.44
N ASP A 47 -4.34 -16.46 -19.77
CA ASP A 47 -3.58 -15.47 -20.55
C ASP A 47 -3.99 -14.06 -20.18
N ALA A 48 -5.28 -13.80 -20.02
CA ALA A 48 -5.79 -12.49 -19.60
C ALA A 48 -5.31 -12.12 -18.21
N THR A 49 -5.39 -13.02 -17.23
CA THR A 49 -4.93 -12.74 -15.87
C THR A 49 -3.42 -12.60 -15.77
N GLY A 50 -2.66 -13.35 -16.56
CA GLY A 50 -1.21 -13.21 -16.68
C GLY A 50 -0.82 -11.84 -17.27
N PHE A 51 -1.52 -11.40 -18.31
CA PHE A 51 -1.33 -10.08 -18.90
C PHE A 51 -1.62 -8.97 -17.87
N LEU A 52 -2.74 -9.07 -17.15
CA LEU A 52 -3.12 -8.10 -16.12
C LEU A 52 -2.10 -8.05 -14.97
N ALA A 53 -1.56 -9.18 -14.54
CA ALA A 53 -0.50 -9.23 -13.55
C ALA A 53 0.77 -8.52 -14.03
N SER A 54 1.09 -8.67 -15.32
CA SER A 54 2.22 -7.94 -15.94
C SER A 54 1.98 -6.44 -15.94
N ILE A 55 0.79 -5.98 -16.32
CA ILE A 55 0.40 -4.56 -16.29
C ILE A 55 0.49 -4.01 -14.87
N PHE A 56 -0.01 -4.75 -13.90
CA PHE A 56 0.06 -4.36 -12.48
C PHE A 56 1.51 -4.12 -12.05
N SER A 57 2.42 -5.00 -12.45
CA SER A 57 3.85 -4.88 -12.13
C SER A 57 4.53 -3.76 -12.92
N PHE A 58 4.22 -3.62 -14.20
CA PHE A 58 4.83 -2.59 -15.06
C PHE A 58 4.48 -1.16 -14.63
N ILE A 59 3.28 -0.93 -14.09
CA ILE A 59 2.86 0.40 -13.65
C ILE A 59 3.73 0.92 -12.49
N SER A 60 4.40 0.03 -11.76
CA SER A 60 5.31 0.42 -10.69
C SER A 60 6.55 1.18 -11.19
N LEU A 61 6.99 0.92 -12.43
CA LEU A 61 8.23 1.51 -12.96
C LEU A 61 8.14 3.04 -13.11
N PRO A 62 7.16 3.60 -13.85
CA PRO A 62 7.08 5.06 -13.96
C PRO A 62 6.81 5.73 -12.61
N LEU A 63 6.08 5.09 -11.70
CA LEU A 63 5.82 5.64 -10.38
C LEU A 63 7.08 5.62 -9.49
N ALA A 64 7.88 4.56 -9.56
CA ALA A 64 9.15 4.50 -8.86
C ALA A 64 10.15 5.56 -9.34
N MET A 65 10.04 5.98 -10.59
CA MET A 65 10.89 7.04 -11.17
C MET A 65 10.39 8.45 -10.84
N THR A 66 9.08 8.66 -10.72
CA THR A 66 8.48 9.99 -10.59
C THR A 66 8.09 10.36 -9.18
N ILE A 67 7.55 9.44 -8.39
CA ILE A 67 7.05 9.72 -7.05
C ILE A 67 8.13 10.24 -6.10
N PRO A 68 9.36 9.67 -6.04
CA PRO A 68 10.39 10.21 -5.17
C PRO A 68 10.71 11.68 -5.44
N SER A 69 10.87 12.05 -6.71
CA SER A 69 11.16 13.43 -7.11
C SER A 69 10.02 14.39 -6.74
N LEU A 70 8.78 13.99 -7.01
CA LEU A 70 7.61 14.78 -6.64
C LEU A 70 7.48 14.93 -5.12
N THR A 71 7.74 13.87 -4.36
CA THR A 71 7.67 13.89 -2.91
C THR A 71 8.63 14.91 -2.30
N THR A 72 9.84 15.02 -2.85
CA THR A 72 10.85 15.99 -2.37
C THR A 72 10.54 17.43 -2.78
N ARG A 73 9.93 17.62 -3.95
CA ARG A 73 9.68 18.96 -4.52
C ARG A 73 8.40 19.60 -4.00
N LEU A 74 7.38 18.79 -3.68
CA LEU A 74 6.09 19.30 -3.26
C LEU A 74 6.12 19.71 -1.78
N SER A 75 5.31 20.72 -1.43
CA SER A 75 5.03 21.08 -0.04
C SER A 75 4.25 19.96 0.66
N ALA A 76 4.25 19.95 1.98
CA ALA A 76 3.52 18.95 2.77
C ALA A 76 2.05 18.85 2.35
N LYS A 77 1.38 19.97 2.13
CA LYS A 77 -0.01 20.02 1.70
C LYS A 77 -0.23 19.38 0.32
N LYS A 78 0.68 19.66 -0.63
CA LYS A 78 0.60 19.11 -1.98
C LYS A 78 0.97 17.62 -2.01
N ARG A 79 1.95 17.20 -1.21
CA ARG A 79 2.29 15.78 -1.02
C ARG A 79 1.08 15.01 -0.50
N LEU A 80 0.45 15.55 0.54
CA LEU A 80 -0.75 14.95 1.11
C LEU A 80 -1.83 14.76 0.04
N GLY A 81 -2.10 15.81 -0.75
CA GLY A 81 -3.09 15.73 -1.84
C GLY A 81 -2.74 14.68 -2.89
N MET A 82 -1.48 14.62 -3.31
CA MET A 82 -1.01 13.65 -4.30
C MET A 82 -1.17 12.21 -3.80
N ILE A 83 -0.67 11.92 -2.62
CA ILE A 83 -0.69 10.54 -2.09
C ILE A 83 -2.09 10.14 -1.63
N ALA A 84 -2.88 11.07 -1.11
CA ALA A 84 -4.29 10.81 -0.80
C ALA A 84 -5.08 10.46 -2.06
N LEU A 85 -4.79 11.10 -3.21
CA LEU A 85 -5.39 10.74 -4.49
C LEU A 85 -5.03 9.30 -4.90
N PHE A 86 -3.75 8.92 -4.81
CA PHE A 86 -3.32 7.55 -5.11
C PHE A 86 -3.98 6.54 -4.17
N SER A 87 -4.10 6.85 -2.89
CA SER A 87 -4.80 6.00 -1.94
C SER A 87 -6.28 5.86 -2.30
N ALA A 88 -6.93 6.96 -2.66
CA ALA A 88 -8.35 6.98 -3.03
C ALA A 88 -8.64 6.13 -4.28
N ILE A 89 -7.80 6.23 -5.32
CA ILE A 89 -7.99 5.41 -6.53
C ILE A 89 -7.81 3.92 -6.23
N GLY A 90 -6.94 3.58 -5.29
CA GLY A 90 -6.79 2.21 -4.81
C GLY A 90 -8.04 1.69 -4.12
N MET A 91 -8.68 2.53 -3.31
CA MET A 91 -9.95 2.19 -2.66
C MET A 91 -11.07 1.98 -3.68
N VAL A 92 -11.11 2.81 -4.73
CA VAL A 92 -12.06 2.64 -5.84
C VAL A 92 -11.81 1.30 -6.54
N GLY A 93 -10.56 0.97 -6.85
CA GLY A 93 -10.19 -0.31 -7.47
C GLY A 93 -10.58 -1.50 -6.62
N LEU A 94 -10.35 -1.44 -5.31
CA LEU A 94 -10.78 -2.49 -4.38
C LEU A 94 -12.31 -2.62 -4.35
N GLY A 95 -13.03 -1.50 -4.35
CA GLY A 95 -14.49 -1.50 -4.42
C GLY A 95 -15.04 -2.13 -5.70
N MET A 96 -14.33 -1.98 -6.81
CA MET A 96 -14.68 -2.61 -8.07
C MET A 96 -14.66 -4.14 -7.99
N LEU A 97 -13.87 -4.74 -7.10
CA LEU A 97 -13.85 -6.19 -6.87
C LEU A 97 -15.16 -6.73 -6.30
N LEU A 98 -16.02 -5.88 -5.75
CA LEU A 98 -17.32 -6.28 -5.22
C LEU A 98 -18.34 -6.55 -6.31
N VAL A 99 -18.11 -6.08 -7.53
CA VAL A 99 -18.98 -6.31 -8.68
C VAL A 99 -18.53 -7.58 -9.41
N LYS A 100 -19.47 -8.49 -9.66
CA LYS A 100 -19.19 -9.74 -10.39
C LYS A 100 -19.29 -9.49 -11.90
N THR A 101 -18.17 -9.59 -12.60
CA THR A 101 -18.10 -9.42 -14.05
C THR A 101 -16.87 -10.13 -14.61
N ASP A 102 -16.99 -10.63 -15.84
CA ASP A 102 -15.88 -11.22 -16.61
C ASP A 102 -15.33 -10.25 -17.66
N SER A 103 -15.73 -8.99 -17.62
CA SER A 103 -15.24 -7.97 -18.54
C SER A 103 -13.74 -7.72 -18.38
N PHE A 104 -12.97 -7.97 -19.42
CA PHE A 104 -11.53 -7.71 -19.43
C PHE A 104 -11.23 -6.22 -19.16
N VAL A 105 -11.96 -5.32 -19.78
CA VAL A 105 -11.76 -3.87 -19.62
C VAL A 105 -12.00 -3.45 -18.16
N TYR A 106 -13.03 -3.99 -17.53
CA TYR A 106 -13.31 -3.74 -16.12
C TYR A 106 -12.13 -4.19 -15.23
N TRP A 107 -11.63 -5.40 -15.45
CA TRP A 107 -10.48 -5.94 -14.70
C TRP A 107 -9.18 -5.19 -15.01
N LEU A 108 -9.00 -4.73 -16.24
CA LEU A 108 -7.85 -3.88 -16.60
C LEU A 108 -7.89 -2.58 -15.80
N ILE A 109 -9.05 -1.91 -15.72
CA ILE A 109 -9.19 -0.67 -14.96
C ILE A 109 -8.89 -0.88 -13.48
N LEU A 110 -9.48 -1.90 -12.85
CA LEU A 110 -9.23 -2.14 -11.43
C LEU A 110 -7.78 -2.53 -11.14
N ASN A 111 -7.12 -3.31 -12.01
CA ASN A 111 -5.71 -3.61 -11.86
C ASN A 111 -4.83 -2.36 -11.98
N LEU A 112 -5.14 -1.46 -12.91
CA LEU A 112 -4.44 -0.18 -13.03
C LEU A 112 -4.63 0.69 -11.79
N LEU A 113 -5.85 0.80 -11.27
CA LEU A 113 -6.14 1.64 -10.11
C LEU A 113 -5.44 1.10 -8.85
N ILE A 114 -5.55 -0.19 -8.57
CA ILE A 114 -4.91 -0.80 -7.40
C ILE A 114 -3.39 -0.76 -7.58
N GLY A 115 -2.89 -1.11 -8.76
CA GLY A 115 -1.44 -1.11 -9.05
C GLY A 115 -0.81 0.27 -8.90
N MET A 116 -1.43 1.32 -9.43
CA MET A 116 -0.96 2.70 -9.26
C MET A 116 -0.95 3.10 -7.79
N SER A 117 -2.00 2.79 -7.05
CA SER A 117 -2.12 3.13 -5.64
C SER A 117 -0.96 2.54 -4.83
N VAL A 118 -0.85 1.22 -4.82
CA VAL A 118 0.15 0.54 -3.98
C VAL A 118 1.59 0.80 -4.44
N SER A 119 1.78 1.05 -5.74
CA SER A 119 3.11 1.35 -6.30
C SER A 119 3.56 2.78 -6.01
N ALA A 120 2.65 3.71 -5.76
CA ALA A 120 2.98 5.09 -5.39
C ALA A 120 3.30 5.21 -3.89
N LEU A 121 2.63 4.45 -3.04
CA LEU A 121 2.76 4.56 -1.59
C LEU A 121 4.16 4.16 -1.09
N PHE A 122 4.76 3.15 -1.67
CA PHE A 122 6.08 2.67 -1.22
C PHE A 122 7.21 3.67 -1.50
N PRO A 123 7.38 4.20 -2.73
CA PRO A 123 8.40 5.23 -2.97
C PRO A 123 8.20 6.50 -2.12
N TYR A 124 6.95 6.90 -1.90
CA TYR A 124 6.63 7.99 -0.99
C TYR A 124 7.16 7.71 0.42
N LEU A 125 6.91 6.51 0.94
CA LEU A 125 7.36 6.13 2.28
C LEU A 125 8.88 6.17 2.40
N MET A 126 9.59 5.64 1.40
CA MET A 126 11.07 5.63 1.40
C MET A 126 11.65 7.04 1.50
N VAL A 127 11.13 7.98 0.73
CA VAL A 127 11.54 9.39 0.79
C VAL A 127 11.13 10.02 2.13
N THR A 128 9.96 9.68 2.63
CA THR A 128 9.44 10.24 3.88
C THR A 128 10.33 9.91 5.06
N PHE A 129 10.97 8.76 5.09
CA PHE A 129 11.93 8.44 6.16
C PHE A 129 13.04 9.49 6.26
N SER A 130 13.60 9.93 5.14
CA SER A 130 14.64 10.96 5.14
C SER A 130 14.08 12.37 5.41
N LEU A 131 12.87 12.66 4.93
CA LEU A 131 12.23 13.96 5.16
C LEU A 131 11.85 14.18 6.63
N LYS A 132 11.52 13.12 7.36
CA LYS A 132 11.03 13.20 8.74
C LYS A 132 12.11 12.95 9.79
N THR A 133 13.35 12.77 9.40
CA THR A 133 14.50 12.57 10.29
C THR A 133 15.53 13.69 10.14
N SER A 134 16.40 13.83 11.13
CA SER A 134 17.38 14.93 11.19
C SER A 134 18.80 14.52 10.78
N THR A 135 19.12 13.22 10.86
CA THR A 135 20.45 12.70 10.52
C THR A 135 20.33 11.42 9.68
N PRO A 136 21.35 11.08 8.86
CA PRO A 136 21.36 9.82 8.11
C PRO A 136 21.26 8.59 9.00
N GLU A 137 21.86 8.61 10.18
CA GLU A 137 21.80 7.53 11.17
C GLU A 137 20.36 7.32 11.66
N GLN A 138 19.66 8.41 11.96
CA GLN A 138 18.26 8.36 12.37
C GLN A 138 17.37 7.84 11.24
N THR A 139 17.63 8.26 10.00
CA THR A 139 16.93 7.75 8.82
C THR A 139 17.10 6.23 8.69
N ALA A 140 18.31 5.73 8.82
CA ALA A 140 18.59 4.30 8.71
C ALA A 140 17.90 3.50 9.83
N GLN A 141 17.93 4.01 11.05
CA GLN A 141 17.26 3.36 12.19
C GLN A 141 15.74 3.33 12.01
N LEU A 142 15.15 4.46 11.64
CA LEU A 142 13.71 4.55 11.41
C LEU A 142 13.28 3.63 10.26
N SER A 143 13.99 3.66 9.14
CA SER A 143 13.71 2.83 7.98
C SER A 143 13.79 1.33 8.32
N GLY A 144 14.86 0.91 9.02
CA GLY A 144 15.03 -0.48 9.44
C GLY A 144 13.91 -0.94 10.37
N LEU A 145 13.57 -0.11 11.36
CA LEU A 145 12.50 -0.42 12.32
C LEU A 145 11.13 -0.49 11.64
N ALA A 146 10.81 0.52 10.82
CA ALA A 146 9.53 0.61 10.13
C ALA A 146 9.36 -0.52 9.11
N GLN A 147 10.40 -0.85 8.35
CA GLN A 147 10.33 -1.94 7.37
C GLN A 147 10.24 -3.30 8.06
N THR A 148 10.97 -3.53 9.13
CA THR A 148 10.89 -4.80 9.89
C THR A 148 9.48 -4.99 10.45
N GLY A 149 8.95 -4.00 11.17
CA GLY A 149 7.59 -4.05 11.70
C GLY A 149 6.55 -4.15 10.60
N GLY A 150 6.76 -3.41 9.51
CA GLY A 150 5.88 -3.41 8.35
C GLY A 150 5.80 -4.75 7.65
N TYR A 151 6.94 -5.40 7.38
CA TYR A 151 6.95 -6.71 6.73
C TYR A 151 6.39 -7.81 7.62
N ILE A 152 6.57 -7.75 8.92
CA ILE A 152 5.91 -8.68 9.85
C ILE A 152 4.38 -8.56 9.70
N LEU A 153 3.85 -7.35 9.70
CA LEU A 153 2.43 -7.11 9.50
C LEU A 153 1.96 -7.58 8.12
N ALA A 154 2.73 -7.27 7.08
CA ALA A 154 2.40 -7.61 5.69
C ALA A 154 2.39 -9.13 5.44
N ALA A 155 3.21 -9.89 6.15
CA ALA A 155 3.31 -11.33 5.98
C ALA A 155 1.98 -12.06 6.23
N PHE A 156 1.10 -11.50 7.05
CA PHE A 156 -0.19 -12.10 7.36
C PHE A 156 -1.26 -11.83 6.29
N GLY A 157 -1.10 -10.81 5.46
CA GLY A 157 -2.15 -10.36 4.54
C GLY A 157 -2.66 -11.41 3.57
N PRO A 158 -1.78 -11.99 2.71
CA PRO A 158 -2.23 -12.97 1.72
C PRO A 158 -2.86 -14.22 2.35
N SER A 159 -2.29 -14.73 3.43
CA SER A 159 -2.79 -15.92 4.13
C SER A 159 -4.15 -15.67 4.78
N LEU A 160 -4.31 -14.52 5.44
CA LEU A 160 -5.58 -14.15 6.08
C LEU A 160 -6.67 -13.89 5.04
N PHE A 161 -6.32 -13.34 3.88
CA PHE A 161 -7.27 -13.14 2.79
C PHE A 161 -7.85 -14.48 2.31
N GLY A 162 -6.98 -15.47 2.06
CA GLY A 162 -7.42 -16.81 1.67
C GLY A 162 -8.20 -17.51 2.76
N TYR A 163 -7.76 -17.40 4.02
CA TYR A 163 -8.45 -17.97 5.18
C TYR A 163 -9.84 -17.39 5.39
N SER A 164 -10.01 -16.10 5.11
CA SER A 164 -11.33 -15.44 5.15
C SER A 164 -12.34 -16.10 4.22
N PHE A 165 -11.91 -16.55 3.04
CA PHE A 165 -12.79 -17.30 2.13
C PHE A 165 -13.20 -18.65 2.73
N ASP A 166 -12.29 -19.35 3.36
CA ASP A 166 -12.59 -20.64 4.02
C ASP A 166 -13.64 -20.48 5.12
N LEU A 167 -13.61 -19.36 5.85
CA LEU A 167 -14.56 -19.08 6.92
C LEU A 167 -15.94 -18.64 6.40
N PHE A 168 -15.98 -17.74 5.44
CA PHE A 168 -17.19 -17.06 5.03
C PHE A 168 -17.75 -17.56 3.70
N HIS A 169 -17.01 -18.41 2.97
CA HIS A 169 -17.34 -18.90 1.62
C HIS A 169 -17.65 -17.76 0.62
N SER A 170 -17.02 -16.61 0.86
CA SER A 170 -17.17 -15.39 0.06
C SER A 170 -15.93 -14.53 0.19
N TRP A 171 -15.55 -13.85 -0.88
CA TRP A 171 -14.45 -12.89 -0.89
C TRP A 171 -14.85 -11.50 -0.36
N THR A 172 -16.15 -11.23 -0.30
CA THR A 172 -16.66 -9.90 0.07
C THR A 172 -16.18 -9.42 1.44
N PRO A 173 -16.18 -10.21 2.53
CA PRO A 173 -15.68 -9.74 3.82
C PRO A 173 -14.21 -9.32 3.77
N ALA A 174 -13.36 -10.10 3.10
CA ALA A 174 -11.95 -9.79 2.96
C ALA A 174 -11.72 -8.51 2.16
N ILE A 175 -12.45 -8.32 1.06
CA ILE A 175 -12.36 -7.11 0.23
C ILE A 175 -12.77 -5.88 1.04
N LEU A 176 -13.84 -5.96 1.82
CA LEU A 176 -14.28 -4.87 2.70
C LEU A 176 -13.21 -4.53 3.75
N ILE A 177 -12.55 -5.53 4.31
CA ILE A 177 -11.44 -5.33 5.24
C ILE A 177 -10.28 -4.62 4.56
N LEU A 178 -9.92 -5.02 3.33
CA LEU A 178 -8.85 -4.34 2.56
C LEU A 178 -9.19 -2.86 2.31
N ILE A 179 -10.43 -2.56 1.98
CA ILE A 179 -10.89 -1.17 1.82
C ILE A 179 -10.73 -0.40 3.14
N GLY A 180 -11.12 -1.01 4.26
CA GLY A 180 -10.94 -0.43 5.59
C GLY A 180 -9.47 -0.18 5.92
N LEU A 181 -8.58 -1.12 5.59
CA LEU A 181 -7.13 -0.96 5.78
C LEU A 181 -6.58 0.16 4.89
N ALA A 182 -7.06 0.29 3.65
CA ALA A 182 -6.68 1.40 2.78
C ALA A 182 -7.15 2.76 3.35
N ALA A 183 -8.31 2.81 3.97
CA ALA A 183 -8.78 3.99 4.67
C ALA A 183 -7.87 4.33 5.86
N ILE A 184 -7.41 3.35 6.62
CA ILE A 184 -6.46 3.56 7.72
C ILE A 184 -5.13 4.10 7.20
N VAL A 185 -4.63 3.59 6.07
CA VAL A 185 -3.43 4.12 5.41
C VAL A 185 -3.61 5.62 5.11
N THR A 186 -4.76 6.00 4.57
CA THR A 186 -5.07 7.41 4.27
C THR A 186 -5.09 8.26 5.55
N LEU A 187 -5.68 7.75 6.63
CA LEU A 187 -5.70 8.45 7.92
C LEU A 187 -4.29 8.63 8.51
N THR A 188 -3.46 7.59 8.43
CA THR A 188 -2.07 7.69 8.89
C THR A 188 -1.28 8.69 8.04
N LEU A 189 -1.55 8.76 6.73
CA LEU A 189 -0.95 9.76 5.84
C LEU A 189 -1.27 11.19 6.29
N PHE A 190 -2.52 11.48 6.63
CA PHE A 190 -2.90 12.80 7.15
C PHE A 190 -2.12 13.16 8.41
N TYR A 191 -1.94 12.19 9.30
CA TYR A 191 -1.15 12.38 10.52
C TYR A 191 0.34 12.61 10.21
N ILE A 192 0.92 11.78 9.32
CA ILE A 192 2.35 11.87 8.93
C ILE A 192 2.67 13.24 8.34
N GLU A 193 1.80 13.80 7.50
CA GLU A 193 2.07 15.08 6.86
C GLU A 193 1.79 16.30 7.78
N LYS A 194 1.27 16.09 8.99
CA LYS A 194 1.10 17.14 9.97
C LYS A 194 2.36 17.45 10.77
N PHE A 195 3.26 16.49 10.95
CA PHE A 195 4.50 16.73 11.69
C PHE A 195 5.69 16.89 10.75
N ASP A 196 6.69 17.61 11.21
CA ASP A 196 7.90 17.91 10.43
C ASP A 196 8.98 16.85 10.65
N LYS A 197 9.27 16.53 11.90
CA LYS A 197 10.26 15.53 12.30
C LYS A 197 9.72 14.61 13.38
N ILE A 198 10.31 13.43 13.48
CA ILE A 198 9.99 12.48 14.56
C ILE A 198 10.63 12.91 15.87
#